data_0eb2fcd7af75e26ed310d5daee70537f
#
_entry.id   0eb2fcd7af75e26ed310d5daee70537f
#
_cell.length_a   1.000
_cell.length_b   1.000
_cell.length_c   1.000
_cell.angle_alpha   90.00
_cell.angle_beta   90.00
_cell.angle_gamma   90.00
#
_symmetry.space_group_name_H-M   'P 1'
#
loop_
_entity.id
_entity.type
_entity.pdbx_description
1 polymer ?
#
loop_
_entity_poly.entity_id
_entity_poly.type
_entity_poly.pdbx_seq_one_letter_code
_entity_poly.pdbx_strand_id
1 'polypeptide(L)'
;MKLKSKILNSSLILISIIIGIVLIEVFGSFIGLGNPLLYEPDQLVGYRLRPNQSQKRRNNAKVTTDNEGFRIDPSNEIKKGSEFIVFVGDSVTYGGSYIDDKKLFSSIFCKSYKINS
;
A
#
# COMPACT_ATOMS: atom_id res chain seq x y z
N MET A 1 22.58 -34.18 -35.10
CA MET A 1 23.27 -33.40 -34.04
C MET A 1 22.80 -31.95 -33.94
N LYS A 2 22.66 -31.20 -35.03
CA LYS A 2 22.25 -29.76 -35.01
C LYS A 2 20.84 -29.45 -34.41
N LEU A 3 19.87 -30.37 -34.54
CA LEU A 3 18.51 -30.15 -34.03
C LEU A 3 18.44 -30.23 -32.51
N LYS A 4 19.11 -31.19 -31.88
CA LYS A 4 19.19 -31.33 -30.42
C LYS A 4 19.85 -30.12 -29.75
N SER A 5 20.90 -29.57 -30.37
CA SER A 5 21.56 -28.35 -29.88
C SER A 5 20.63 -27.11 -29.95
N LYS A 6 19.86 -26.96 -31.02
CA LYS A 6 18.90 -25.84 -31.13
C LYS A 6 17.79 -25.94 -30.07
N ILE A 7 17.25 -27.12 -29.83
CA ILE A 7 16.21 -27.33 -28.81
C ILE A 7 16.79 -27.04 -27.43
N LEU A 8 18.00 -27.50 -27.13
CA LEU A 8 18.65 -27.24 -25.84
C LEU A 8 18.89 -25.74 -25.63
N ASN A 9 19.37 -25.02 -26.63
CA ASN A 9 19.60 -23.60 -26.53
C ASN A 9 18.28 -22.80 -26.33
N SER A 10 17.22 -23.18 -27.08
CA SER A 10 15.90 -22.55 -26.90
C SER A 10 15.32 -22.81 -25.51
N SER A 11 15.50 -24.01 -24.99
CA SER A 11 15.09 -24.37 -23.62
C SER A 11 15.84 -23.55 -22.55
N LEU A 12 17.15 -23.37 -22.71
CA LEU A 12 17.96 -22.56 -21.80
C LEU A 12 17.51 -21.10 -21.80
N ILE A 13 17.22 -20.53 -22.98
CA ILE A 13 16.72 -19.16 -23.09
C ILE A 13 15.37 -19.03 -22.36
N LEU A 14 14.45 -19.97 -22.58
CA LEU A 14 13.14 -19.94 -21.94
C LEU A 14 13.26 -20.01 -20.40
N ILE A 15 14.10 -20.91 -19.90
CA ILE A 15 14.35 -21.04 -18.46
C ILE A 15 14.95 -19.75 -17.90
N SER A 16 15.89 -19.12 -18.59
CA SER A 16 16.51 -17.86 -18.16
C SER A 16 15.49 -16.73 -18.08
N ILE A 17 14.56 -16.67 -19.03
CA ILE A 17 13.47 -15.67 -19.02
C ILE A 17 12.56 -15.91 -17.81
N ILE A 18 12.16 -17.13 -17.55
CA ILE A 18 11.30 -17.48 -16.41
C ILE A 18 11.98 -17.11 -15.10
N ILE A 19 13.25 -17.46 -14.93
CA ILE A 19 14.03 -17.09 -13.75
C ILE A 19 14.10 -15.57 -13.61
N GLY A 20 14.34 -14.84 -14.68
CA GLY A 20 14.38 -13.37 -14.69
C GLY A 20 13.05 -12.76 -14.22
N ILE A 21 11.92 -13.24 -14.71
CA ILE A 21 10.58 -12.79 -14.30
C ILE A 21 10.35 -13.04 -12.80
N VAL A 22 10.68 -14.24 -12.32
CA VAL A 22 10.55 -14.59 -10.90
C VAL A 22 11.40 -13.68 -10.02
N LEU A 23 12.63 -13.39 -10.42
CA LEU A 23 13.51 -12.50 -9.68
C LEU A 23 12.94 -11.07 -9.63
N ILE A 24 12.43 -10.54 -10.75
CA ILE A 24 11.80 -9.22 -10.79
C ILE A 24 10.59 -9.17 -9.85
N GLU A 25 9.75 -10.19 -9.85
CA GLU A 25 8.57 -10.27 -8.97
C GLU A 25 8.96 -10.29 -7.49
N VAL A 26 9.95 -11.12 -7.13
CA VAL A 26 10.47 -11.20 -5.75
C VAL A 26 11.06 -9.88 -5.31
N PHE A 27 11.93 -9.27 -6.13
CA PHE A 27 12.50 -7.95 -5.82
C PHE A 27 11.45 -6.86 -5.75
N GLY A 28 10.51 -6.83 -6.69
CA GLY A 28 9.40 -5.88 -6.70
C GLY A 28 8.54 -5.96 -5.44
N SER A 29 8.21 -7.17 -5.02
CA SER A 29 7.49 -7.42 -3.77
C SER A 29 8.27 -6.95 -2.54
N PHE A 30 9.57 -7.20 -2.51
CA PHE A 30 10.44 -6.82 -1.39
C PHE A 30 10.50 -5.29 -1.20
N ILE A 31 10.54 -4.51 -2.27
CA ILE A 31 10.52 -3.05 -2.22
C ILE A 31 9.11 -2.44 -2.13
N GLY A 32 8.07 -3.28 -2.02
CA GLY A 32 6.68 -2.87 -1.82
C GLY A 32 5.95 -2.40 -3.07
N LEU A 33 6.37 -2.82 -4.26
CA LEU A 33 5.69 -2.52 -5.52
C LEU A 33 4.52 -3.49 -5.80
N GLY A 34 4.52 -4.67 -5.20
CA GLY A 34 3.56 -5.75 -5.46
C GLY A 34 2.18 -5.59 -4.81
N ASN A 35 1.98 -4.64 -3.89
CA ASN A 35 0.76 -4.52 -3.08
C ASN A 35 0.06 -3.18 -3.31
N PRO A 36 -0.67 -2.97 -4.42
CA PRO A 36 -1.39 -1.73 -4.65
C PRO A 36 -2.54 -1.55 -3.65
N LEU A 37 -2.86 -0.29 -3.34
CA LEU A 37 -4.10 0.02 -2.65
C LEU A 37 -5.28 -0.29 -3.57
N LEU A 38 -6.28 -0.94 -3.02
CA LEU A 38 -7.48 -1.30 -3.74
C LEU A 38 -8.55 -0.21 -3.56
N TYR A 39 -9.25 0.06 -4.65
CA TYR A 39 -10.39 0.96 -4.68
C TYR A 39 -11.66 0.17 -4.96
N GLU A 40 -12.77 0.68 -4.51
CA GLU A 40 -14.10 0.15 -4.81
C GLU A 40 -15.02 1.24 -5.32
N PRO A 41 -16.01 0.92 -6.16
CA PRO A 41 -16.98 1.89 -6.63
C PRO A 41 -17.85 2.39 -5.48
N ASP A 42 -18.13 3.70 -5.48
CA ASP A 42 -19.02 4.35 -4.53
C ASP A 42 -20.03 5.21 -5.29
N GLN A 43 -21.30 5.14 -4.88
CA GLN A 43 -22.40 5.80 -5.61
C GLN A 43 -22.37 7.32 -5.47
N LEU A 44 -21.78 7.85 -4.40
CA LEU A 44 -21.78 9.28 -4.13
C LEU A 44 -20.51 9.97 -4.67
N VAL A 45 -19.35 9.35 -4.49
CA VAL A 45 -18.05 9.96 -4.84
C VAL A 45 -17.38 9.28 -6.04
N GLY A 46 -18.04 8.29 -6.65
CA GLY A 46 -17.54 7.54 -7.79
C GLY A 46 -16.66 6.37 -7.39
N TYR A 47 -15.63 6.58 -6.61
CA TYR A 47 -14.77 5.53 -6.03
C TYR A 47 -14.16 5.97 -4.72
N ARG A 48 -13.91 5.01 -3.85
CA ARG A 48 -13.22 5.21 -2.57
C ARG A 48 -12.19 4.13 -2.32
N LEU A 49 -11.32 4.32 -1.38
CA LEU A 49 -10.42 3.26 -0.91
C LEU A 49 -11.26 2.13 -0.29
N ARG A 50 -10.89 0.89 -0.61
CA ARG A 50 -11.55 -0.27 0.00
C ARG A 50 -11.35 -0.23 1.51
N PRO A 51 -12.41 -0.47 2.31
CA PRO A 51 -12.31 -0.57 3.76
C PRO A 51 -11.38 -1.69 4.24
N ASN A 52 -10.88 -1.53 5.46
CA ASN A 52 -10.12 -2.55 6.20
C ASN A 52 -8.89 -3.08 5.46
N GLN A 53 -8.19 -2.22 4.72
CA GLN A 53 -6.92 -2.57 4.09
C GLN A 53 -5.75 -2.29 5.03
N SER A 54 -4.70 -3.10 4.90
CA SER A 54 -3.40 -2.83 5.52
C SER A 54 -2.33 -3.30 4.56
N GLN A 55 -1.76 -2.36 3.80
CA GLN A 55 -0.81 -2.64 2.73
C GLN A 55 0.56 -2.06 3.05
N LYS A 56 1.59 -2.88 2.82
CA LYS A 56 2.98 -2.43 2.88
C LYS A 56 3.39 -1.91 1.51
N ARG A 57 3.79 -0.67 1.47
CA ARG A 57 4.15 0.06 0.25
C ARG A 57 5.65 0.38 0.21
N ARG A 58 6.06 1.11 -0.83
CA ARG A 58 7.44 1.57 -1.02
C ARG A 58 8.00 2.18 0.27
N ASN A 59 9.29 2.00 0.52
CA ASN A 59 9.99 2.44 1.73
C ASN A 59 9.46 1.82 3.03
N ASN A 60 8.88 0.62 2.95
CA ASN A 60 8.21 -0.05 4.07
C ASN A 60 7.07 0.75 4.69
N ALA A 61 6.57 1.77 4.00
CA ALA A 61 5.44 2.56 4.46
C ALA A 61 4.20 1.67 4.59
N LYS A 62 3.57 1.71 5.74
CA LYS A 62 2.30 1.05 5.99
C LYS A 62 1.17 2.03 5.68
N VAL A 63 0.19 1.58 4.90
CA VAL A 63 -1.03 2.32 4.59
C VAL A 63 -2.22 1.48 5.04
N THR A 64 -2.97 2.02 5.98
CA THR A 64 -4.12 1.35 6.61
C THR A 64 -5.38 2.18 6.42
N THR A 65 -6.48 1.51 6.10
CA THR A 65 -7.81 2.12 6.05
C THR A 65 -8.72 1.50 7.10
N ASP A 66 -9.63 2.31 7.62
CA ASP A 66 -10.66 1.87 8.55
C ASP A 66 -11.84 1.16 7.84
N ASN A 67 -12.92 0.91 8.58
CA ASN A 67 -14.13 0.27 8.08
C ASN A 67 -14.95 1.13 7.10
N GLU A 68 -14.62 2.41 6.97
CA GLU A 68 -15.26 3.34 6.02
C GLU A 68 -14.35 3.70 4.84
N GLY A 69 -13.10 3.21 4.83
CA GLY A 69 -12.12 3.47 3.78
C GLY A 69 -11.28 4.73 4.00
N PHE A 70 -11.39 5.39 5.17
CA PHE A 70 -10.51 6.51 5.51
C PHE A 70 -9.12 6.01 5.91
N ARG A 71 -8.10 6.76 5.53
CA ARG A 71 -6.74 6.45 5.94
C ARG A 71 -6.52 6.80 7.40
N ILE A 72 -6.04 5.83 8.17
CA ILE A 72 -5.83 5.97 9.62
C ILE A 72 -4.45 5.50 10.04
N ASP A 73 -3.98 5.99 11.20
CA ASP A 73 -2.91 5.35 11.97
C ASP A 73 -3.54 4.42 13.00
N PRO A 74 -3.38 3.08 12.87
CA PRO A 74 -3.97 2.14 13.82
C PRO A 74 -3.49 2.29 15.26
N SER A 75 -2.39 3.02 15.49
CA SER A 75 -1.91 3.30 16.86
C SER A 75 -2.69 4.41 17.55
N ASN A 76 -3.51 5.16 16.80
CA ASN A 76 -4.43 6.15 17.35
C ASN A 76 -5.79 5.48 17.58
N GLU A 77 -5.96 4.79 18.70
CA GLU A 77 -7.24 4.17 19.04
C GLU A 77 -8.36 5.20 19.13
N ILE A 78 -9.40 4.99 18.32
CA ILE A 78 -10.66 5.73 18.42
C ILE A 78 -11.50 5.01 19.48
N LYS A 79 -11.63 5.58 20.65
CA LYS A 79 -12.53 5.07 21.70
C LYS A 79 -13.97 5.33 21.29
N LYS A 80 -14.85 4.37 21.50
CA LYS A 80 -16.28 4.52 21.23
C LYS A 80 -16.84 5.71 22.01
N GLY A 81 -17.45 6.66 21.29
CA GLY A 81 -17.98 7.91 21.88
C GLY A 81 -16.98 9.06 21.98
N SER A 82 -15.76 8.91 21.48
CA SER A 82 -14.81 10.00 21.36
C SER A 82 -15.14 10.92 20.17
N GLU A 83 -14.84 12.19 20.30
CA GLU A 83 -14.78 13.10 19.15
C GLU A 83 -13.68 12.64 18.20
N PHE A 84 -13.92 12.73 16.91
CA PHE A 84 -12.93 12.43 15.88
C PHE A 84 -12.78 13.64 14.94
N ILE A 85 -11.58 13.80 14.42
CA ILE A 85 -11.24 14.87 13.48
C ILE A 85 -10.99 14.24 12.13
N VAL A 86 -11.76 14.67 11.13
CA VAL A 86 -11.57 14.26 9.73
C VAL A 86 -10.82 15.34 9.00
N PHE A 87 -9.69 14.97 8.40
CA PHE A 87 -8.92 15.84 7.52
C PHE A 87 -9.35 15.58 6.08
N VAL A 88 -9.91 16.59 5.43
CA VAL A 88 -10.35 16.51 4.04
C VAL A 88 -9.44 17.36 3.16
N GLY A 89 -8.99 16.81 2.05
CA GLY A 89 -8.12 17.51 1.12
C GLY A 89 -7.66 16.61 -0.04
N ASP A 90 -6.63 17.04 -0.71
CA ASP A 90 -6.03 16.37 -1.86
C ASP A 90 -4.96 15.32 -1.48
N SER A 91 -4.10 14.98 -2.43
CA SER A 91 -3.00 14.03 -2.23
C SER A 91 -1.99 14.44 -1.15
N VAL A 92 -1.88 15.73 -0.84
CA VAL A 92 -1.01 16.23 0.22
C VAL A 92 -1.63 15.90 1.58
N THR A 93 -2.92 16.09 1.74
CA THR A 93 -3.68 15.71 2.95
C THR A 93 -3.67 14.20 3.14
N TYR A 94 -3.84 13.44 2.06
CA TYR A 94 -3.73 11.99 2.08
C TYR A 94 -2.32 11.50 2.44
N GLY A 95 -1.28 12.26 2.09
CA GLY A 95 0.11 11.99 2.43
C GLY A 95 0.84 11.01 1.53
N GLY A 96 0.26 10.63 0.38
CA GLY A 96 0.85 9.67 -0.55
C GLY A 96 1.00 8.26 0.03
N SER A 97 1.08 7.25 -0.85
CA SER A 97 1.18 5.84 -0.43
C SER A 97 2.60 5.39 -0.05
N TYR A 98 3.58 6.28 -0.11
CA TYR A 98 4.98 6.06 0.27
C TYR A 98 5.32 6.64 1.66
N ILE A 99 4.35 7.28 2.32
CA ILE A 99 4.47 7.80 3.68
C ILE A 99 3.79 6.80 4.62
N ASP A 100 4.46 6.43 5.70
CA ASP A 100 3.90 5.56 6.74
C ASP A 100 2.77 6.26 7.51
N ASP A 101 1.74 5.53 7.90
CA ASP A 101 0.58 6.06 8.62
C ASP A 101 0.95 6.88 9.85
N LYS A 102 1.99 6.45 10.58
CA LYS A 102 2.48 7.16 11.78
C LYS A 102 3.13 8.52 11.49
N LYS A 103 3.56 8.74 10.23
CA LYS A 103 4.23 9.96 9.78
C LYS A 103 3.29 10.94 9.09
N LEU A 104 2.01 10.61 8.98
CA LEU A 104 1.01 11.54 8.48
C LEU A 104 0.88 12.73 9.44
N PHE A 105 0.67 13.93 8.87
CA PHE A 105 0.46 15.10 9.70
C PHE A 105 -0.77 14.95 10.61
N SER A 106 -1.83 14.30 10.14
CA SER A 106 -3.01 13.96 10.92
C SER A 106 -2.69 13.07 12.12
N SER A 107 -1.83 12.06 11.92
CA SER A 107 -1.38 11.18 13.01
C SER A 107 -0.51 11.92 14.03
N ILE A 108 0.37 12.79 13.55
CA ILE A 108 1.23 13.61 14.41
C ILE A 108 0.37 14.62 15.21
N PHE A 109 -0.59 15.27 14.54
CA PHE A 109 -1.53 16.18 15.18
C PHE A 109 -2.32 15.48 16.29
N CYS A 110 -2.93 14.32 16.01
CA CYS A 110 -3.68 13.55 17.00
C CYS A 110 -2.84 13.15 18.22
N LYS A 111 -1.57 12.78 18.00
CA LYS A 111 -0.65 12.48 19.10
C LYS A 111 -0.36 13.71 19.96
N SER A 112 -0.11 14.84 19.34
CA SER A 112 0.15 16.10 20.05
C SER A 112 -1.09 16.58 20.82
N TYR A 113 -2.28 16.41 20.27
CA TYR A 113 -3.54 16.75 20.91
C TYR A 113 -3.81 15.89 22.15
N LYS A 114 -3.57 14.56 22.05
CA LYS A 114 -3.74 13.63 23.19
C LYS A 114 -2.78 13.91 24.36
N ILE A 115 -1.63 14.51 24.11
CA ILE A 115 -0.67 14.86 25.16
C ILE A 115 -1.16 16.09 25.95
N ASN A 116 -1.96 16.94 25.32
CA ASN A 116 -2.44 18.20 25.90
C ASN A 116 -3.88 18.12 26.45
N SER A 117 -4.54 16.97 26.33
CA SER A 117 -5.88 16.68 26.85
C SER A 117 -5.84 15.61 27.94
#